data_cfc6313284d557165461fda626a5388b
#
_entry.id   cfc6313284d557165461fda626a5388b
#
_cell.length_a   1.000
_cell.length_b   1.000
_cell.length_c   1.000
_cell.angle_alpha   90.00
_cell.angle_beta   90.00
_cell.angle_gamma   90.00
#
_symmetry.space_group_name_H-M   'P 1'
#
loop_
_entity.id
_entity.type
_entity.pdbx_description
1 polymer ?
#
loop_
_entity_poly.entity_id
_entity_poly.type
_entity_poly.pdbx_seq_one_letter_code
_entity_poly.pdbx_strand_id
1 'polypeptide(L)'
;MLPFALSDDGVLISTAFLDVGHGNIAVIGACGSGKTNLLLCCASRLYESGRCTIRFTRKTNSEWTTDDGRTSPQHERTIWFVDDADELLSPFAAMPEADKLKTALADPSVTVIAAVEKPQSTLLERCLTRVAFPCGERATDVMMGIPSAVLDGFGVDDYAIAGRGVFIQQARACPVQCAEFQGF
;
A
#
# COMPACT_ATOMS: atom_id res chain seq x y z
N MET A 1 -13.58 5.67 -3.25
CA MET A 1 -12.42 6.18 -4.00
C MET A 1 -11.67 7.17 -3.14
N LEU A 2 -10.38 6.95 -2.90
CA LEU A 2 -9.51 7.75 -2.03
C LEU A 2 -8.41 8.39 -2.88
N PRO A 3 -8.31 9.72 -3.00
CA PRO A 3 -7.21 10.37 -3.71
C PRO A 3 -5.91 10.17 -2.93
N PHE A 4 -4.83 9.73 -3.60
CA PHE A 4 -3.57 9.40 -2.92
C PHE A 4 -2.32 9.95 -3.61
N ALA A 5 -2.38 10.21 -4.91
CA ALA A 5 -1.24 10.61 -5.70
C ALA A 5 -1.64 11.45 -6.92
N LEU A 6 -0.67 12.05 -7.57
CA LEU A 6 -0.79 12.54 -8.94
C LEU A 6 -0.26 11.46 -9.90
N SER A 7 -0.99 11.18 -10.96
CA SER A 7 -0.57 10.30 -12.05
C SER A 7 -0.20 11.12 -13.27
N ASP A 8 0.79 10.65 -14.01
CA ASP A 8 1.24 11.23 -15.26
C ASP A 8 1.24 10.14 -16.34
N ASP A 9 0.40 10.28 -17.34
CA ASP A 9 0.32 9.36 -18.49
C ASP A 9 1.15 9.82 -19.70
N GLY A 10 1.98 10.85 -19.51
CA GLY A 10 2.79 11.48 -20.53
C GLY A 10 2.08 12.57 -21.34
N VAL A 11 0.78 12.75 -21.12
CA VAL A 11 -0.06 13.77 -21.80
C VAL A 11 -0.77 14.65 -20.79
N LEU A 12 -1.25 14.07 -19.71
CA LEU A 12 -2.07 14.75 -18.70
C LEU A 12 -1.66 14.32 -17.28
N ILE A 13 -1.53 15.31 -16.40
CA ILE A 13 -1.41 15.07 -14.96
C ILE A 13 -2.82 15.04 -14.35
N SER A 14 -3.14 13.96 -13.67
CA SER A 14 -4.45 13.76 -13.04
C SER A 14 -4.31 13.19 -11.63
N THR A 15 -5.40 13.26 -10.84
CA THR A 15 -5.41 12.65 -9.52
C THR A 15 -5.63 11.15 -9.63
N ALA A 16 -4.73 10.37 -9.03
CA ALA A 16 -4.89 8.93 -8.89
C ALA A 16 -5.71 8.60 -7.62
N PHE A 17 -6.60 7.62 -7.75
CA PHE A 17 -7.52 7.21 -6.69
C PHE A 17 -7.34 5.73 -6.35
N LEU A 18 -7.23 5.42 -5.05
CA LEU A 18 -7.34 4.04 -4.55
C LEU A 18 -8.81 3.68 -4.34
N ASP A 19 -9.20 2.52 -4.86
CA ASP A 19 -10.48 1.93 -4.53
C ASP A 19 -10.34 1.00 -3.31
N VAL A 20 -10.57 1.57 -2.15
CA VAL A 20 -10.55 0.82 -0.87
C VAL A 20 -11.82 0.00 -0.63
N GLY A 21 -12.75 0.02 -1.56
CA GLY A 21 -14.00 -0.74 -1.53
C GLY A 21 -13.88 -2.14 -2.14
N HIS A 22 -12.85 -2.41 -2.92
CA HIS A 22 -12.74 -3.64 -3.70
C HIS A 22 -11.36 -4.30 -3.55
N GLY A 23 -11.28 -5.23 -2.61
CA GLY A 23 -10.11 -6.08 -2.41
C GLY A 23 -8.94 -5.41 -1.70
N ASN A 24 -7.90 -6.20 -1.47
CA ASN A 24 -6.71 -5.79 -0.76
C ASN A 24 -5.75 -4.99 -1.66
N ILE A 25 -4.89 -4.19 -1.04
CA ILE A 25 -3.93 -3.31 -1.71
C ILE A 25 -2.52 -3.62 -1.17
N ALA A 26 -1.58 -3.86 -2.07
CA ALA A 26 -0.17 -3.99 -1.72
C ALA A 26 0.58 -2.69 -1.97
N VAL A 27 1.43 -2.29 -1.02
CA VAL A 27 2.36 -1.16 -1.13
C VAL A 27 3.77 -1.75 -1.03
N ILE A 28 4.55 -1.68 -2.11
CA ILE A 28 5.81 -2.42 -2.21
C ILE A 28 6.95 -1.45 -2.53
N GLY A 29 8.06 -1.57 -1.84
CA GLY A 29 9.26 -0.77 -2.13
C GLY A 29 10.31 -0.84 -1.02
N ALA A 30 11.51 -0.44 -1.32
CA ALA A 30 12.62 -0.42 -0.38
C ALA A 30 12.38 0.51 0.82
N CYS A 31 13.20 0.40 1.84
CA CYS A 31 13.20 1.34 2.97
C CYS A 31 13.41 2.78 2.45
N GLY A 32 12.65 3.74 3.00
CA GLY A 32 12.72 5.15 2.60
C GLY A 32 11.96 5.51 1.32
N SER A 33 11.35 4.56 0.61
CA SER A 33 10.62 4.81 -0.65
C SER A 33 9.32 5.61 -0.48
N GLY A 34 8.81 5.77 0.74
CA GLY A 34 7.58 6.51 1.05
C GLY A 34 6.37 5.65 1.37
N LYS A 35 6.54 4.33 1.60
CA LYS A 35 5.45 3.41 1.96
C LYS A 35 4.64 3.90 3.18
N THR A 36 5.32 4.08 4.31
CA THR A 36 4.70 4.55 5.56
C THR A 36 3.99 5.88 5.38
N ASN A 37 4.60 6.82 4.64
CA ASN A 37 3.98 8.10 4.30
C ASN A 37 2.67 7.92 3.54
N LEU A 38 2.65 7.04 2.54
CA LEU A 38 1.44 6.72 1.79
C LEU A 38 0.34 6.13 2.68
N LEU A 39 0.70 5.16 3.56
CA LEU A 39 -0.26 4.57 4.48
C LEU A 39 -0.86 5.63 5.41
N LEU A 40 -0.05 6.51 5.99
CA LEU A 40 -0.49 7.59 6.87
C LEU A 40 -1.38 8.59 6.14
N CYS A 41 -1.03 9.02 4.93
CA CYS A 41 -1.88 9.87 4.10
C CYS A 41 -3.26 9.25 3.85
N CYS A 42 -3.29 7.97 3.49
CA CYS A 42 -4.54 7.26 3.23
C CYS A 42 -5.37 7.09 4.51
N ALA A 43 -4.75 6.71 5.62
CA ALA A 43 -5.41 6.53 6.90
C ALA A 43 -6.03 7.84 7.42
N SER A 44 -5.27 8.95 7.36
CA SER A 44 -5.76 10.28 7.76
C SER A 44 -7.01 10.70 6.99
N ARG A 45 -6.97 10.61 5.66
CA ARG A 45 -8.10 10.99 4.81
C ARG A 45 -9.34 10.11 5.03
N LEU A 46 -9.14 8.81 5.26
CA LEU A 46 -10.25 7.92 5.59
C LEU A 46 -10.82 8.23 6.97
N TYR A 47 -9.97 8.55 7.93
CA TYR A 47 -10.37 8.98 9.27
C TYR A 47 -11.24 10.24 9.22
N GLU A 48 -10.82 11.25 8.47
CA GLU A 48 -11.59 12.49 8.26
C GLU A 48 -12.94 12.23 7.59
N SER A 49 -13.01 11.22 6.70
CA SER A 49 -14.25 10.88 6.00
C SER A 49 -15.32 10.25 6.91
N GLY A 50 -14.92 9.64 8.03
CA GLY A 50 -15.79 8.95 8.99
C GLY A 50 -16.58 7.77 8.41
N ARG A 51 -16.21 7.23 7.24
CA ARG A 51 -17.00 6.25 6.47
C ARG A 51 -16.63 4.79 6.71
N CYS A 52 -15.63 4.50 7.51
CA CYS A 52 -15.14 3.14 7.77
C CYS A 52 -14.47 3.06 9.14
N THR A 53 -14.34 1.85 9.64
CA THR A 53 -13.46 1.56 10.79
C THR A 53 -12.04 1.45 10.28
N ILE A 54 -11.09 2.14 10.94
CA ILE A 54 -9.69 2.11 10.59
C ILE A 54 -8.92 1.38 11.67
N ARG A 55 -8.07 0.46 11.26
CA ARG A 55 -7.09 -0.22 12.10
C ARG A 55 -5.71 0.04 11.51
N PHE A 56 -4.73 0.37 12.34
CA PHE A 56 -3.36 0.58 11.91
C PHE A 56 -2.41 -0.27 12.75
N THR A 57 -1.68 -1.17 12.11
CA THR A 57 -0.69 -2.03 12.76
C THR A 57 0.70 -1.69 12.25
N ARG A 58 1.63 -1.51 13.18
CA ARG A 58 3.05 -1.26 12.89
C ARG A 58 3.93 -1.89 13.95
N LYS A 59 5.18 -2.12 13.60
CA LYS A 59 6.20 -2.58 14.54
C LYS A 59 6.82 -1.37 15.24
N THR A 60 6.78 -1.36 16.58
CA THR A 60 7.40 -0.30 17.39
C THR A 60 8.25 -0.96 18.48
N ASN A 61 9.54 -0.62 18.56
CA ASN A 61 10.47 -1.18 19.55
C ASN A 61 10.46 -2.72 19.60
N SER A 62 10.44 -3.37 18.42
CA SER A 62 10.36 -4.84 18.24
C SER A 62 9.03 -5.48 18.64
N GLU A 63 8.04 -4.72 19.04
CA GLU A 63 6.69 -5.19 19.33
C GLU A 63 5.68 -4.73 18.27
N TRP A 64 4.72 -5.59 17.96
CA TRP A 64 3.60 -5.23 17.07
C TRP A 64 2.52 -4.50 17.87
N THR A 65 2.23 -3.27 17.47
CA THR A 65 1.19 -2.46 18.06
C THR A 65 0.06 -2.26 17.04
N THR A 66 -1.17 -2.43 17.48
CA THR A 66 -2.36 -2.15 16.69
C THR A 66 -3.14 -1.02 17.34
N ASP A 67 -3.30 0.06 16.60
CA ASP A 67 -4.17 1.16 16.97
C ASP A 67 -5.52 0.96 16.27
N ASP A 68 -6.55 0.67 17.05
CA ASP A 68 -7.92 0.61 16.59
C ASP A 68 -8.49 2.02 16.63
N GLY A 69 -8.44 2.70 15.50
CA GLY A 69 -9.07 4.02 15.33
C GLY A 69 -10.56 3.97 15.65
N ARG A 70 -11.21 5.15 15.74
CA ARG A 70 -12.62 5.28 16.12
C ARG A 70 -13.49 4.31 15.33
N THR A 71 -14.06 3.34 16.04
CA THR A 71 -15.14 2.52 15.53
C THR A 71 -16.39 3.40 15.43
N SER A 72 -16.84 3.65 14.22
CA SER A 72 -18.20 4.11 14.03
C SER A 72 -19.10 2.88 14.06
N PRO A 73 -20.03 2.76 14.99
CA PRO A 73 -20.89 1.57 15.12
C PRO A 73 -21.84 1.36 13.93
N GLN A 74 -21.81 2.23 12.94
CA GLN A 74 -22.68 2.22 11.77
C GLN A 74 -21.98 1.73 10.49
N HIS A 75 -20.67 1.38 10.53
CA HIS A 75 -19.92 1.04 9.31
C HIS A 75 -19.55 -0.44 9.29
N GLU A 76 -20.03 -1.13 8.26
CA GLU A 76 -19.82 -2.56 8.05
C GLU A 76 -18.42 -2.93 7.56
N ARG A 77 -17.60 -1.94 7.14
CA ARG A 77 -16.29 -2.21 6.53
C ARG A 77 -15.13 -1.72 7.38
N THR A 78 -14.17 -2.61 7.58
CA THR A 78 -12.90 -2.30 8.23
C THR A 78 -11.81 -2.13 7.18
N ILE A 79 -11.00 -1.06 7.27
CA ILE A 79 -9.78 -0.88 6.50
C ILE A 79 -8.60 -1.02 7.45
N TRP A 80 -7.78 -2.02 7.19
CA TRP A 80 -6.65 -2.37 8.02
C TRP A 80 -5.33 -2.05 7.31
N PHE A 81 -4.64 -1.04 7.81
CA PHE A 81 -3.29 -0.68 7.40
C PHE A 81 -2.26 -1.49 8.18
N VAL A 82 -1.32 -2.10 7.48
CA VAL A 82 -0.22 -2.86 8.07
C VAL A 82 1.09 -2.36 7.51
N ASP A 83 1.89 -1.70 8.33
CA ASP A 83 3.21 -1.21 7.95
C ASP A 83 4.28 -2.27 8.25
N ASP A 84 5.28 -2.38 7.36
CA ASP A 84 6.37 -3.37 7.44
C ASP A 84 5.90 -4.83 7.61
N ALA A 85 4.89 -5.23 6.82
CA ALA A 85 4.22 -6.52 6.94
C ALA A 85 5.08 -7.74 6.55
N ASP A 86 6.33 -7.57 6.10
CA ASP A 86 7.20 -8.66 5.63
C ASP A 86 7.33 -9.80 6.63
N GLU A 87 7.52 -9.49 7.91
CA GLU A 87 7.65 -10.48 8.97
C GLU A 87 6.33 -11.24 9.21
N LEU A 88 5.19 -10.52 9.21
CA LEU A 88 3.87 -11.12 9.43
C LEU A 88 3.41 -12.02 8.27
N LEU A 89 3.88 -11.73 7.06
CA LEU A 89 3.57 -12.50 5.86
C LEU A 89 4.54 -13.66 5.62
N SER A 90 5.60 -13.76 6.44
CA SER A 90 6.53 -14.88 6.37
C SER A 90 5.80 -16.21 6.58
N PRO A 91 6.13 -17.26 5.80
CA PRO A 91 5.59 -18.61 6.02
C PRO A 91 5.92 -19.16 7.41
N PHE A 92 6.98 -18.65 8.03
CA PHE A 92 7.47 -19.08 9.36
C PHE A 92 6.99 -18.18 10.50
N ALA A 93 6.15 -17.18 10.21
CA ALA A 93 5.60 -16.31 11.25
C ALA A 93 4.67 -17.10 12.17
N ALA A 94 5.06 -17.21 13.45
CA ALA A 94 4.33 -17.95 14.49
C ALA A 94 3.70 -17.01 15.54
N MET A 95 3.41 -15.76 15.16
CA MET A 95 2.82 -14.76 16.05
C MET A 95 1.32 -14.57 15.77
N PRO A 96 0.52 -14.24 16.78
CA PRO A 96 -0.94 -14.08 16.62
C PRO A 96 -1.34 -13.04 15.57
N GLU A 97 -0.54 -11.98 15.41
CA GLU A 97 -0.77 -10.92 14.43
C GLU A 97 -0.67 -11.43 12.99
N ALA A 98 0.23 -12.39 12.74
CA ALA A 98 0.38 -13.01 11.42
C ALA A 98 -0.87 -13.82 11.04
N ASP A 99 -1.44 -14.57 11.99
CA ASP A 99 -2.65 -15.35 11.75
C ASP A 99 -3.86 -14.45 11.55
N LYS A 100 -3.97 -13.35 12.31
CA LYS A 100 -4.99 -12.33 12.12
C LYS A 100 -4.89 -11.70 10.72
N LEU A 101 -3.67 -11.36 10.27
CA LEU A 101 -3.44 -10.78 8.96
C LEU A 101 -3.82 -11.75 7.83
N LYS A 102 -3.41 -13.01 7.92
CA LYS A 102 -3.77 -14.07 6.95
C LYS A 102 -5.29 -14.23 6.86
N THR A 103 -5.99 -14.22 7.99
CA THR A 103 -7.45 -14.30 8.06
C THR A 103 -8.09 -13.08 7.41
N ALA A 104 -7.63 -11.87 7.75
CA ALA A 104 -8.16 -10.62 7.20
C ALA A 104 -7.96 -10.50 5.69
N LEU A 105 -6.83 -10.97 5.16
CA LEU A 105 -6.58 -10.99 3.71
C LEU A 105 -7.60 -11.88 2.94
N ALA A 106 -8.26 -12.81 3.62
CA ALA A 106 -9.28 -13.67 3.04
C ALA A 106 -10.72 -13.19 3.32
N ASP A 107 -10.90 -12.24 4.24
CA ASP A 107 -12.20 -11.74 4.67
C ASP A 107 -12.70 -10.60 3.73
N PRO A 108 -13.83 -10.78 3.02
CA PRO A 108 -14.35 -9.74 2.13
C PRO A 108 -14.88 -8.49 2.85
N SER A 109 -15.13 -8.55 4.15
CA SER A 109 -15.55 -7.40 4.96
C SER A 109 -14.39 -6.50 5.39
N VAL A 110 -13.15 -6.98 5.23
CA VAL A 110 -11.92 -6.27 5.57
C VAL A 110 -11.15 -5.95 4.29
N THR A 111 -10.72 -4.70 4.16
CA THR A 111 -9.74 -4.32 3.15
C THR A 111 -8.39 -4.15 3.82
N VAL A 112 -7.43 -4.98 3.48
CA VAL A 112 -6.06 -4.86 3.97
C VAL A 112 -5.24 -4.02 3.01
N ILE A 113 -4.51 -3.02 3.55
CA ILE A 113 -3.52 -2.23 2.83
C ILE A 113 -2.18 -2.49 3.50
N ALA A 114 -1.38 -3.37 2.91
CA ALA A 114 -0.14 -3.85 3.52
C ALA A 114 1.09 -3.30 2.79
N ALA A 115 2.02 -2.72 3.57
CA ALA A 115 3.32 -2.29 3.09
C ALA A 115 4.38 -3.37 3.32
N VAL A 116 5.18 -3.67 2.29
CA VAL A 116 6.27 -4.64 2.32
C VAL A 116 7.49 -4.09 1.60
N GLU A 117 8.68 -4.56 2.01
CA GLU A 117 9.92 -4.19 1.31
C GLU A 117 10.12 -5.00 0.04
N LYS A 118 9.76 -6.28 0.08
CA LYS A 118 9.97 -7.22 -1.03
C LYS A 118 8.66 -7.79 -1.52
N PRO A 119 8.56 -8.10 -2.81
CA PRO A 119 7.37 -8.74 -3.35
C PRO A 119 7.14 -10.10 -2.66
N GLN A 120 6.01 -10.23 -1.99
CA GLN A 120 5.58 -11.43 -1.28
C GLN A 120 4.51 -12.13 -2.12
N SER A 121 4.72 -13.39 -2.52
CA SER A 121 3.77 -14.13 -3.38
C SER A 121 2.37 -14.18 -2.78
N THR A 122 2.26 -14.47 -1.48
CA THR A 122 0.98 -14.51 -0.76
C THR A 122 0.20 -13.18 -0.85
N LEU A 123 0.91 -12.05 -0.79
CA LEU A 123 0.29 -10.73 -0.91
C LEU A 123 -0.07 -10.41 -2.37
N LEU A 124 0.85 -10.71 -3.29
CA LEU A 124 0.66 -10.44 -4.73
C LEU A 124 -0.53 -11.19 -5.32
N GLU A 125 -0.77 -12.43 -4.90
CA GLU A 125 -1.90 -13.24 -5.34
C GLU A 125 -3.25 -12.69 -4.86
N ARG A 126 -3.28 -11.96 -3.73
CA ARG A 126 -4.49 -11.42 -3.11
C ARG A 126 -4.72 -9.94 -3.38
N CYS A 127 -3.75 -9.25 -4.00
CA CYS A 127 -3.80 -7.82 -4.27
C CYS A 127 -3.71 -7.54 -5.77
N LEU A 128 -4.85 -7.27 -6.39
CA LEU A 128 -4.92 -6.84 -7.79
C LEU A 128 -4.58 -5.35 -7.95
N THR A 129 -4.68 -4.59 -6.86
CA THR A 129 -4.30 -3.19 -6.79
C THR A 129 -2.98 -3.08 -6.02
N ARG A 130 -2.00 -2.37 -6.60
CA ARG A 130 -0.67 -2.21 -6.03
C ARG A 130 -0.16 -0.79 -6.23
N VAL A 131 0.61 -0.31 -5.26
CA VAL A 131 1.50 0.84 -5.42
C VAL A 131 2.91 0.33 -5.23
N ALA A 132 3.71 0.32 -6.30
CA ALA A 132 5.07 -0.17 -6.29
C ALA A 132 6.05 0.98 -6.45
N PHE A 133 7.02 1.08 -5.56
CA PHE A 133 8.11 2.04 -5.61
C PHE A 133 9.34 1.35 -6.20
N PRO A 134 9.71 1.61 -7.46
CA PRO A 134 10.81 0.93 -8.11
C PRO A 134 12.14 1.26 -7.43
N CYS A 135 13.05 0.29 -7.39
CA CYS A 135 14.38 0.43 -6.78
C CYS A 135 15.51 0.61 -7.81
N GLY A 136 15.20 0.53 -9.10
CA GLY A 136 16.19 0.60 -10.19
C GLY A 136 16.82 -0.75 -10.53
N GLU A 137 16.52 -1.81 -9.79
CA GLU A 137 16.89 -3.17 -10.17
C GLU A 137 15.74 -3.79 -10.99
N ARG A 138 15.92 -3.86 -12.31
CA ARG A 138 14.85 -4.22 -13.24
C ARG A 138 14.17 -5.56 -12.92
N ALA A 139 14.92 -6.56 -12.47
CA ALA A 139 14.35 -7.87 -12.12
C ALA A 139 13.40 -7.76 -10.94
N THR A 140 13.81 -7.08 -9.89
CA THR A 140 13.00 -6.82 -8.68
C THR A 140 11.78 -5.97 -9.03
N ASP A 141 11.95 -4.91 -9.82
CA ASP A 141 10.85 -4.01 -10.21
C ASP A 141 9.77 -4.75 -11.03
N VAL A 142 10.18 -5.62 -11.94
CA VAL A 142 9.26 -6.49 -12.70
C VAL A 142 8.56 -7.50 -11.77
N MET A 143 9.25 -8.05 -10.77
CA MET A 143 8.63 -8.93 -9.76
C MET A 143 7.59 -8.23 -8.89
N MET A 144 7.71 -6.92 -8.67
CA MET A 144 6.66 -6.11 -8.03
C MET A 144 5.40 -5.96 -8.91
N GLY A 145 5.48 -6.35 -10.18
CA GLY A 145 4.42 -6.27 -11.17
C GLY A 145 4.48 -5.02 -12.03
N ILE A 146 5.58 -4.27 -12.00
CA ILE A 146 5.75 -3.08 -12.84
C ILE A 146 6.07 -3.53 -14.28
N PRO A 147 5.26 -3.11 -15.28
CA PRO A 147 5.57 -3.42 -16.68
C PRO A 147 6.88 -2.78 -17.13
N SER A 148 7.68 -3.53 -17.91
CA SER A 148 8.96 -3.03 -18.44
C SER A 148 8.83 -1.72 -19.22
N ALA A 149 7.73 -1.56 -19.98
CA ALA A 149 7.49 -0.33 -20.72
C ALA A 149 7.28 0.91 -19.83
N VAL A 150 6.77 0.73 -18.61
CA VAL A 150 6.66 1.82 -17.63
C VAL A 150 8.03 2.15 -17.04
N LEU A 151 8.84 1.12 -16.73
CA LEU A 151 10.21 1.31 -16.23
C LEU A 151 11.12 2.01 -17.23
N ASP A 152 10.90 1.81 -18.53
CA ASP A 152 11.67 2.49 -19.58
C ASP A 152 11.46 4.02 -19.57
N GLY A 153 10.39 4.50 -18.96
CA GLY A 153 10.10 5.93 -18.76
C GLY A 153 10.71 6.53 -17.48
N PHE A 154 11.30 5.71 -16.59
CA PHE A 154 11.95 6.19 -15.37
C PHE A 154 13.40 6.60 -15.66
N GLY A 155 13.73 7.84 -15.31
CA GLY A 155 15.12 8.31 -15.28
C GLY A 155 15.85 7.90 -14.01
N VAL A 156 17.17 8.03 -13.99
CA VAL A 156 18.01 7.67 -12.83
C VAL A 156 17.58 8.43 -11.56
N ASP A 157 17.18 9.68 -11.71
CA ASP A 157 16.78 10.55 -10.60
C ASP A 157 15.41 10.15 -10.02
N ASP A 158 14.51 9.55 -10.83
CA ASP A 158 13.17 9.13 -10.37
C ASP A 158 13.23 8.10 -9.23
N TYR A 159 14.27 7.24 -9.25
CA TYR A 159 14.45 6.21 -8.20
C TYR A 159 14.87 6.79 -6.85
N ALA A 160 15.37 8.02 -6.81
CA ALA A 160 15.77 8.71 -5.59
C ALA A 160 14.65 9.55 -4.97
N ILE A 161 13.54 9.76 -5.71
CA ILE A 161 12.42 10.59 -5.25
C ILE A 161 11.48 9.77 -4.37
N ALA A 162 11.41 10.11 -3.09
CA ALA A 162 10.46 9.49 -2.19
C ALA A 162 9.01 9.70 -2.66
N GLY A 163 8.21 8.64 -2.66
CA GLY A 163 6.83 8.68 -3.14
C GLY A 163 6.68 8.61 -4.67
N ARG A 164 7.78 8.58 -5.44
CA ARG A 164 7.74 8.32 -6.88
C ARG A 164 7.56 6.82 -7.11
N GLY A 165 6.45 6.42 -7.71
CA GLY A 165 6.10 5.01 -7.86
C GLY A 165 5.26 4.72 -9.08
N VAL A 166 4.74 3.51 -9.12
CA VAL A 166 3.83 3.04 -10.17
C VAL A 166 2.56 2.52 -9.51
N PHE A 167 1.44 3.06 -9.91
CA PHE A 167 0.13 2.57 -9.53
C PHE A 167 -0.32 1.51 -10.53
N ILE A 168 -0.58 0.31 -10.02
CA ILE A 168 -0.97 -0.86 -10.81
C ILE A 168 -2.37 -1.27 -10.37
N GLN A 169 -3.31 -1.27 -11.30
CA GLN A 169 -4.67 -1.71 -11.07
C GLN A 169 -5.13 -2.57 -12.24
N GLN A 170 -5.37 -3.85 -11.97
CA GLN A 170 -5.68 -4.84 -13.01
C GLN A 170 -4.57 -4.90 -14.09
N ALA A 171 -4.91 -4.57 -15.33
CA ALA A 171 -3.98 -4.56 -16.46
C ALA A 171 -3.39 -3.16 -16.78
N ARG A 172 -3.69 -2.16 -15.95
CA ARG A 172 -3.20 -0.78 -16.13
C ARG A 172 -2.10 -0.48 -15.12
N ALA A 173 -1.04 0.17 -15.59
CA ALA A 173 0.03 0.67 -14.75
C ALA A 173 0.38 2.09 -15.22
N CYS A 174 0.49 3.02 -14.28
CA CYS A 174 0.87 4.41 -14.56
C CYS A 174 1.84 4.93 -13.50
N PRO A 175 2.82 5.74 -13.89
CA PRO A 175 3.67 6.46 -12.96
C PRO A 175 2.84 7.38 -12.06
N VAL A 176 3.21 7.44 -10.78
CA VAL A 176 2.54 8.31 -9.80
C VAL A 176 3.54 8.98 -8.88
N GLN A 177 3.17 10.16 -8.39
CA GLN A 177 3.83 10.84 -7.28
C GLN A 177 2.86 10.89 -6.11
N CYS A 178 3.16 10.15 -5.05
CA CYS A 178 2.35 10.12 -3.85
C CYS A 178 2.40 11.46 -3.10
N ALA A 179 1.29 11.81 -2.45
CA ALA A 179 1.22 12.99 -1.61
C ALA A 179 2.10 12.81 -0.36
N GLU A 180 2.63 13.91 0.16
CA GLU A 180 3.35 13.94 1.42
C GLU A 180 2.38 14.08 2.60
N PHE A 181 2.59 13.31 3.65
CA PHE A 181 1.82 13.42 4.90
C PHE A 181 2.36 14.61 5.71
N GLN A 182 1.49 15.58 6.00
CA GLN A 182 1.87 16.82 6.71
C GLN A 182 1.57 16.78 8.23
N GLY A 183 1.27 15.59 8.77
CA GLY A 183 0.90 15.43 10.18
C GLY A 183 -0.58 15.75 10.46
N PHE A 184 -0.98 15.45 11.68
CA PHE A 184 -2.28 15.87 12.23
C PHE A 184 -2.11 17.22 12.94
#